data_1f84d6fce2a796ca1b8f324807e1f73a
#
_entry.id   1f84d6fce2a796ca1b8f324807e1f73a
#
_cell.length_a   1.000
_cell.length_b   1.000
_cell.length_c   1.000
_cell.angle_alpha   90.00
_cell.angle_beta   90.00
_cell.angle_gamma   90.00
#
_symmetry.space_group_name_H-M   'P 1'
#
loop_
_entity.id
_entity.type
_entity.pdbx_description
1 polymer ?
#
loop_
_entity_poly.entity_id
_entity_poly.type
_entity_poly.pdbx_seq_one_letter_code
_entity_poly.pdbx_strand_id
1 'polypeptide(L)'
;MIFDSNYDLKDESETLRLAQNMAIHLHPSMNLYLKGELGAGKTTFVRGLLRGLGYQDKVKSPTYTLVEPYSLEKFTFYHFDLYRFKDEHEWDDAGFREYFNKASICVVEWPEKAGHILPEPDISIELSHESFGRHIHLMSHTSLGAECLKAAI
;
A
#
# COMPACT_ATOMS: atom_id res chain seq x y z
N MET A 1 14.17 14.49 0.51
CA MET A 1 14.25 14.27 1.97
C MET A 1 13.64 12.91 2.31
N ILE A 2 14.34 12.13 3.13
CA ILE A 2 13.85 10.82 3.58
C ILE A 2 13.30 10.97 5.00
N PHE A 3 12.10 10.48 5.20
CA PHE A 3 11.47 10.35 6.52
C PHE A 3 11.41 8.87 6.85
N ASP A 4 11.80 8.50 8.05
CA ASP A 4 11.90 7.10 8.47
C ASP A 4 11.37 7.00 9.90
N SER A 5 10.49 6.04 10.14
CA SER A 5 9.78 5.94 11.40
C SER A 5 9.39 4.48 11.69
N ASN A 6 9.47 4.09 12.95
CA ASN A 6 9.18 2.72 13.40
C ASN A 6 8.19 2.75 14.55
N TYR A 7 7.22 1.85 14.55
CA TYR A 7 6.21 1.72 15.59
C TYR A 7 5.90 0.26 15.89
N ASP A 8 5.53 0.01 17.15
CA ASP A 8 4.96 -1.27 17.53
C ASP A 8 3.45 -1.14 17.56
N LEU A 9 2.78 -2.12 16.97
CA LEU A 9 1.32 -2.19 16.87
C LEU A 9 0.85 -3.38 17.72
N LYS A 10 0.10 -3.11 18.76
CA LYS A 10 -0.32 -4.14 19.71
C LYS A 10 -1.30 -5.14 19.12
N ASP A 11 -2.19 -4.66 18.26
CA ASP A 11 -3.28 -5.46 17.72
C ASP A 11 -3.75 -4.91 16.37
N GLU A 12 -4.73 -5.59 15.79
CA GLU A 12 -5.30 -5.22 14.49
C GLU A 12 -5.90 -3.81 14.52
N SER A 13 -6.51 -3.41 15.64
CA SER A 13 -7.14 -2.09 15.71
C SER A 13 -6.11 -0.95 15.60
N GLU A 14 -4.90 -1.15 16.13
CA GLU A 14 -3.83 -0.16 15.99
C GLU A 14 -3.33 -0.07 14.55
N THR A 15 -3.22 -1.21 13.87
CA THR A 15 -2.86 -1.24 12.45
C THR A 15 -3.90 -0.48 11.61
N LEU A 16 -5.17 -0.74 11.85
CA LEU A 16 -6.25 -0.05 11.15
C LEU A 16 -6.22 1.46 11.39
N ARG A 17 -6.01 1.86 12.64
CA ARG A 17 -5.98 3.27 13.01
C ARG A 17 -4.83 4.01 12.34
N LEU A 18 -3.64 3.43 12.33
CA LEU A 18 -2.50 4.03 11.67
C LEU A 18 -2.75 4.20 10.17
N ALA A 19 -3.28 3.15 9.53
CA ALA A 19 -3.59 3.20 8.10
C ALA A 19 -4.66 4.25 7.80
N GLN A 20 -5.70 4.35 8.62
CA GLN A 20 -6.74 5.37 8.45
C GLN A 20 -6.15 6.78 8.57
N ASN A 21 -5.25 6.99 9.51
CA ASN A 21 -4.60 8.29 9.68
C ASN A 21 -3.73 8.65 8.48
N MET A 22 -3.00 7.68 7.93
CA MET A 22 -2.19 7.91 6.73
C MET A 22 -3.07 8.24 5.52
N ALA A 23 -4.21 7.56 5.40
CA ALA A 23 -5.07 7.70 4.24
C ALA A 23 -5.52 9.15 4.00
N ILE A 24 -5.77 9.89 5.07
CA ILE A 24 -6.24 11.28 4.98
C ILE A 24 -5.21 12.16 4.25
N HIS A 25 -3.94 11.79 4.30
CA HIS A 25 -2.85 12.56 3.73
C HIS A 25 -2.32 12.00 2.41
N LEU A 26 -2.96 10.97 1.86
CA LEU A 26 -2.60 10.44 0.56
C LEU A 26 -3.17 11.32 -0.55
N HIS A 27 -2.43 11.40 -1.66
CA HIS A 27 -2.82 12.15 -2.84
C HIS A 27 -2.83 11.25 -4.06
N PRO A 28 -3.71 11.49 -5.04
CA PRO A 28 -3.62 10.81 -6.33
C PRO A 28 -2.23 10.98 -6.92
N SER A 29 -1.77 10.00 -7.65
CA SER A 29 -0.43 9.81 -8.20
C SER A 29 0.55 9.11 -7.26
N MET A 30 0.22 8.95 -5.98
CA MET A 30 1.11 8.28 -5.04
C MET A 30 1.11 6.77 -5.22
N ASN A 31 2.29 6.18 -5.05
CA ASN A 31 2.50 4.74 -5.07
C ASN A 31 3.08 4.32 -3.73
N LEU A 32 2.48 3.28 -3.14
CA LEU A 32 2.91 2.73 -1.87
C LEU A 32 3.32 1.27 -2.05
N TYR A 33 4.49 0.91 -1.54
CA TYR A 33 4.92 -0.49 -1.49
C TYR A 33 4.61 -1.03 -0.10
N LEU A 34 4.04 -2.22 -0.04
CA LEU A 34 3.64 -2.85 1.20
C LEU A 34 4.32 -4.21 1.30
N LYS A 35 5.28 -4.31 2.18
CA LYS A 35 6.12 -5.49 2.35
C LYS A 35 5.83 -6.19 3.66
N GLY A 36 6.03 -7.49 3.68
CA GLY A 36 5.85 -8.30 4.87
C GLY A 36 5.50 -9.72 4.52
N GLU A 37 5.80 -10.65 5.42
CA GLU A 37 5.48 -12.05 5.22
C GLU A 37 3.96 -12.28 5.24
N LEU A 38 3.54 -13.45 4.79
CA LEU A 38 2.13 -13.84 4.85
C LEU A 38 1.64 -13.75 6.31
N GLY A 39 0.48 -13.16 6.48
CA GLY A 39 -0.11 -13.00 7.80
C GLY A 39 0.45 -11.84 8.62
N ALA A 40 1.32 -10.99 8.06
CA ALA A 40 1.90 -9.87 8.79
C ALA A 40 0.92 -8.70 9.00
N GLY A 41 -0.24 -8.72 8.34
CA GLY A 41 -1.25 -7.66 8.50
C GLY A 41 -1.36 -6.72 7.31
N LYS A 42 -0.82 -7.08 6.15
CA LYS A 42 -0.86 -6.23 4.96
C LYS A 42 -2.29 -5.96 4.49
N THR A 43 -3.14 -6.98 4.45
CA THR A 43 -4.54 -6.82 4.06
C THR A 43 -5.29 -5.92 5.03
N THR A 44 -5.02 -6.07 6.33
CA THR A 44 -5.59 -5.21 7.35
C THR A 44 -5.18 -3.75 7.13
N PHE A 45 -3.91 -3.52 6.78
CA PHE A 45 -3.42 -2.18 6.50
C PHE A 45 -4.13 -1.57 5.30
N VAL A 46 -4.28 -2.32 4.21
CA VAL A 46 -5.01 -1.84 3.02
C VAL A 46 -6.46 -1.51 3.36
N ARG A 47 -7.11 -2.35 4.15
CA ARG A 47 -8.50 -2.09 4.58
C ARG A 47 -8.56 -0.77 5.35
N GLY A 48 -7.60 -0.52 6.23
CA GLY A 48 -7.53 0.75 6.97
C GLY A 48 -7.37 1.95 6.05
N LEU A 49 -6.50 1.85 5.03
CA LEU A 49 -6.36 2.91 4.04
C LEU A 49 -7.68 3.19 3.33
N LEU A 50 -8.35 2.15 2.87
CA LEU A 50 -9.63 2.29 2.16
C LEU A 50 -10.70 2.91 3.05
N ARG A 51 -10.80 2.48 4.32
CA ARG A 51 -11.74 3.07 5.26
C ARG A 51 -11.47 4.55 5.48
N GLY A 52 -10.20 4.91 5.62
CA GLY A 52 -9.80 6.32 5.77
C GLY A 52 -10.09 7.17 4.54
N LEU A 53 -10.11 6.56 3.36
CA LEU A 53 -10.45 7.22 2.10
C LEU A 53 -11.97 7.25 1.83
N GLY A 54 -12.76 6.68 2.72
CA GLY A 54 -14.22 6.72 2.60
C GLY A 54 -14.87 5.49 1.97
N TYR A 55 -14.10 4.47 1.63
CA TYR A 55 -14.64 3.24 1.06
C TYR A 55 -15.10 2.33 2.20
N GLN A 56 -16.40 2.04 2.26
CA GLN A 56 -17.00 1.28 3.37
C GLN A 56 -17.43 -0.13 2.99
N ASP A 57 -17.33 -0.49 1.72
CA ASP A 57 -17.76 -1.79 1.27
C ASP A 57 -16.70 -2.86 1.48
N LYS A 58 -16.98 -4.08 1.02
CA LYS A 58 -16.10 -5.22 1.20
C LYS A 58 -14.75 -5.01 0.50
N VAL A 59 -13.66 -5.31 1.21
CA VAL A 59 -12.31 -5.28 0.66
C VAL A 59 -11.94 -6.70 0.24
N LYS A 60 -11.60 -6.86 -1.05
CA LYS A 60 -11.26 -8.16 -1.63
C LYS A 60 -9.74 -8.37 -1.63
N SER A 61 -9.32 -9.62 -1.55
CA SER A 61 -7.91 -9.97 -1.71
C SER A 61 -7.58 -10.11 -3.21
N PRO A 62 -6.52 -9.46 -3.71
CA PRO A 62 -6.13 -9.61 -5.11
C PRO A 62 -5.19 -10.79 -5.36
N THR A 63 -5.17 -11.79 -4.49
CA THR A 63 -4.24 -12.93 -4.58
C THR A 63 -4.28 -13.62 -5.94
N TYR A 64 -5.46 -13.80 -6.53
CA TYR A 64 -5.62 -14.48 -7.81
C TYR A 64 -5.80 -13.51 -8.98
N THR A 65 -6.37 -12.34 -8.73
CA THR A 65 -6.63 -11.35 -9.77
C THR A 65 -5.43 -10.44 -10.03
N LEU A 66 -4.45 -10.44 -9.13
CA LEU A 66 -3.27 -9.58 -9.10
C LEU A 66 -3.59 -8.12 -8.80
N VAL A 67 -4.75 -7.62 -9.15
CA VAL A 67 -5.17 -6.25 -8.85
C VAL A 67 -6.66 -6.20 -8.57
N GLU A 68 -7.05 -5.40 -7.58
CA GLU A 68 -8.44 -5.07 -7.28
C GLU A 68 -8.58 -3.56 -7.33
N PRO A 69 -9.45 -3.03 -8.20
CA PRO A 69 -9.70 -1.59 -8.27
C PRO A 69 -10.83 -1.19 -7.33
N TYR A 70 -10.69 0.00 -6.74
CA TYR A 70 -11.71 0.60 -5.89
C TYR A 70 -11.96 2.01 -6.39
N SER A 71 -13.16 2.23 -6.93
CA SER A 71 -13.53 3.55 -7.44
C SER A 71 -13.97 4.43 -6.27
N LEU A 72 -13.28 5.54 -6.09
CA LEU A 72 -13.60 6.54 -5.10
C LEU A 72 -14.11 7.80 -5.81
N GLU A 73 -14.60 8.75 -5.04
CA GLU A 73 -15.25 9.93 -5.64
C GLU A 73 -14.35 10.70 -6.60
N LYS A 74 -13.08 10.88 -6.24
CA LYS A 74 -12.16 11.73 -6.99
C LYS A 74 -11.02 10.99 -7.69
N PHE A 75 -10.82 9.72 -7.38
CA PHE A 75 -9.73 8.94 -7.96
C PHE A 75 -10.02 7.44 -7.81
N THR A 76 -9.15 6.62 -8.40
CA THR A 76 -9.23 5.16 -8.26
C THR A 76 -8.08 4.67 -7.39
N PHE A 77 -8.36 3.76 -6.50
CA PHE A 77 -7.37 3.10 -5.66
C PHE A 77 -7.17 1.69 -6.23
N TYR A 78 -5.93 1.34 -6.56
CA TYR A 78 -5.60 0.01 -7.06
C TYR A 78 -4.77 -0.73 -6.02
N HIS A 79 -5.25 -1.90 -5.63
CA HIS A 79 -4.53 -2.78 -4.71
C HIS A 79 -3.96 -3.95 -5.51
N PHE A 80 -2.63 -4.02 -5.61
CA PHE A 80 -1.92 -5.09 -6.29
C PHE A 80 -1.36 -6.06 -5.28
N ASP A 81 -1.40 -7.37 -5.63
CA ASP A 81 -0.71 -8.41 -4.89
C ASP A 81 0.09 -9.23 -5.90
N LEU A 82 1.40 -9.07 -5.89
CA LEU A 82 2.28 -9.68 -6.87
C LEU A 82 2.90 -11.00 -6.38
N TYR A 83 2.36 -11.57 -5.31
CA TYR A 83 2.89 -12.83 -4.76
C TYR A 83 2.95 -13.93 -5.82
N ARG A 84 1.93 -14.03 -6.68
CA ARG A 84 1.83 -15.04 -7.76
C ARG A 84 2.29 -14.52 -9.11
N PHE A 85 2.86 -13.31 -9.15
CA PHE A 85 3.33 -12.70 -10.38
C PHE A 85 4.49 -13.52 -10.96
N LYS A 86 4.47 -13.78 -12.27
CA LYS A 86 5.43 -14.68 -12.91
C LYS A 86 6.54 -13.96 -13.64
N ASP A 87 6.20 -13.00 -14.51
CA ASP A 87 7.22 -12.32 -15.32
C ASP A 87 6.70 -11.00 -15.90
N GLU A 88 7.62 -10.29 -16.58
CA GLU A 88 7.29 -8.97 -17.17
C GLU A 88 6.24 -9.02 -18.26
N HIS A 89 6.11 -10.13 -18.98
CA HIS A 89 5.09 -10.26 -20.02
C HIS A 89 3.70 -10.21 -19.44
N GLU A 90 3.51 -10.82 -18.27
CA GLU A 90 2.24 -10.77 -17.57
C GLU A 90 1.85 -9.34 -17.23
N TRP A 91 2.81 -8.53 -16.82
CA TRP A 91 2.61 -7.12 -16.50
C TRP A 91 2.13 -6.33 -17.73
N ASP A 92 2.85 -6.49 -18.84
CA ASP A 92 2.54 -5.79 -20.09
C ASP A 92 1.21 -6.24 -20.69
N ASP A 93 0.97 -7.55 -20.70
CA ASP A 93 -0.27 -8.13 -21.24
C ASP A 93 -1.51 -7.66 -20.50
N ALA A 94 -1.41 -7.50 -19.19
CA ALA A 94 -2.52 -7.06 -18.35
C ALA A 94 -2.71 -5.54 -18.38
N GLY A 95 -1.77 -4.79 -18.93
CA GLY A 95 -1.85 -3.34 -19.00
C GLY A 95 -1.69 -2.65 -17.66
N PHE A 96 -0.99 -3.29 -16.72
CA PHE A 96 -0.85 -2.77 -15.35
C PHE A 96 -0.14 -1.44 -15.28
N ARG A 97 0.76 -1.15 -16.24
CA ARG A 97 1.50 0.11 -16.26
C ARG A 97 0.58 1.32 -16.31
N GLU A 98 -0.55 1.20 -17.02
CA GLU A 98 -1.50 2.30 -17.18
C GLU A 98 -2.23 2.67 -15.89
N TYR A 99 -2.25 1.77 -14.91
CA TYR A 99 -2.91 2.04 -13.63
C TYR A 99 -2.13 3.03 -12.77
N PHE A 100 -0.83 3.22 -13.07
CA PHE A 100 0.03 4.15 -12.35
C PHE A 100 -0.02 5.51 -13.05
N ASN A 101 -0.98 6.33 -12.65
CA ASN A 101 -1.22 7.62 -13.29
C ASN A 101 -1.65 8.68 -12.26
N LYS A 102 -1.85 9.91 -12.72
CA LYS A 102 -2.16 11.05 -11.85
C LYS A 102 -3.51 10.99 -11.17
N ALA A 103 -4.40 10.13 -11.63
CA ALA A 103 -5.74 9.98 -11.07
C ALA A 103 -5.87 8.74 -10.20
N SER A 104 -4.76 8.10 -9.85
CA SER A 104 -4.76 6.83 -9.14
C SER A 104 -3.84 6.83 -7.95
N ILE A 105 -4.22 6.07 -6.91
CA ILE A 105 -3.32 5.66 -5.84
C ILE A 105 -3.12 4.16 -6.01
N CYS A 106 -1.86 3.73 -6.05
CA CYS A 106 -1.52 2.31 -6.21
C CYS A 106 -0.80 1.81 -4.96
N VAL A 107 -1.30 0.73 -4.39
CA VAL A 107 -0.66 0.04 -3.26
C VAL A 107 -0.27 -1.35 -3.73
N VAL A 108 1.01 -1.68 -3.64
CA VAL A 108 1.57 -2.91 -4.20
C VAL A 108 2.14 -3.78 -3.11
N GLU A 109 1.54 -4.96 -2.89
CA GLU A 109 2.10 -6.01 -2.03
C GLU A 109 3.06 -6.87 -2.84
N TRP A 110 4.12 -7.32 -2.20
CA TRP A 110 5.18 -8.12 -2.81
C TRP A 110 5.83 -7.42 -4.01
N PRO A 111 6.23 -6.13 -3.86
CA PRO A 111 6.80 -5.37 -4.98
C PRO A 111 8.10 -6.00 -5.51
N GLU A 112 8.83 -6.71 -4.67
CA GLU A 112 10.08 -7.37 -5.06
C GLU A 112 9.88 -8.43 -6.16
N LYS A 113 8.66 -8.96 -6.30
CA LYS A 113 8.36 -9.93 -7.35
C LYS A 113 8.38 -9.32 -8.75
N ALA A 114 8.13 -8.03 -8.86
CA ALA A 114 8.12 -7.34 -10.15
C ALA A 114 9.47 -6.71 -10.49
N GLY A 115 10.38 -6.58 -9.52
CA GLY A 115 11.69 -6.01 -9.75
C GLY A 115 11.65 -4.57 -10.25
N HIS A 116 12.35 -4.31 -11.34
CA HIS A 116 12.54 -2.95 -11.85
C HIS A 116 11.39 -2.39 -12.69
N ILE A 117 10.35 -3.19 -12.97
CA ILE A 117 9.26 -2.70 -13.83
C ILE A 117 8.27 -1.79 -13.12
N LEU A 118 8.29 -1.77 -11.79
CA LEU A 118 7.43 -0.88 -11.00
C LEU A 118 8.03 0.52 -10.94
N PRO A 119 7.16 1.56 -10.93
CA PRO A 119 7.64 2.91 -10.64
C PRO A 119 8.14 3.00 -9.20
N GLU A 120 8.97 3.99 -8.91
CA GLU A 120 9.44 4.21 -7.55
C GLU A 120 8.27 4.49 -6.61
N PRO A 121 8.32 3.98 -5.37
CA PRO A 121 7.28 4.27 -4.42
C PRO A 121 7.49 5.65 -3.78
N ASP A 122 6.41 6.28 -3.38
CA ASP A 122 6.50 7.48 -2.52
C ASP A 122 6.72 7.07 -1.07
N ILE A 123 6.12 5.96 -0.66
CA ILE A 123 6.23 5.42 0.69
C ILE A 123 6.41 3.91 0.62
N SER A 124 7.35 3.38 1.41
CA SER A 124 7.48 1.95 1.66
C SER A 124 6.99 1.65 3.06
N ILE A 125 6.22 0.59 3.20
CA ILE A 125 5.64 0.14 4.46
C ILE A 125 6.07 -1.31 4.65
N GLU A 126 6.76 -1.60 5.76
CA GLU A 126 7.15 -2.96 6.10
C GLU A 126 6.49 -3.38 7.39
N LEU A 127 5.73 -4.47 7.33
CA LEU A 127 5.08 -5.08 8.49
C LEU A 127 5.76 -6.38 8.83
N SER A 128 6.07 -6.58 10.10
CA SER A 128 6.71 -7.82 10.57
C SER A 128 6.05 -8.30 11.84
N HIS A 129 6.15 -9.64 12.05
CA HIS A 129 5.65 -10.27 13.26
C HIS A 129 6.55 -9.94 14.44
N GLU A 130 5.94 -9.80 15.60
CA GLU A 130 6.62 -9.72 16.88
C GLU A 130 5.99 -10.73 17.84
N SER A 131 6.59 -10.90 19.02
CA SER A 131 6.06 -11.80 20.05
C SER A 131 4.62 -11.44 20.41
N PHE A 132 4.34 -10.13 20.50
CA PHE A 132 2.99 -9.60 20.69
C PHE A 132 2.75 -8.50 19.68
N GLY A 133 1.74 -8.69 18.81
CA GLY A 133 1.39 -7.68 17.83
C GLY A 133 2.29 -7.70 16.61
N ARG A 134 2.55 -6.52 16.09
CA ARG A 134 3.32 -6.33 14.86
C ARG A 134 4.25 -5.15 15.00
N HIS A 135 5.30 -5.13 14.18
CA HIS A 135 6.16 -3.97 14.02
C HIS A 135 5.95 -3.38 12.64
N ILE A 136 5.89 -2.06 12.54
CA ILE A 136 5.77 -1.38 11.26
C ILE A 136 6.92 -0.40 11.07
N HIS A 137 7.51 -0.42 9.88
CA HIS A 137 8.55 0.51 9.46
C HIS A 137 8.03 1.30 8.26
N LEU A 138 7.98 2.62 8.41
CA LEU A 138 7.50 3.54 7.39
C LEU A 138 8.68 4.35 6.86
N MET A 139 8.82 4.42 5.54
CA MET A 139 9.92 5.13 4.91
C MET A 139 9.43 5.91 3.70
N SER A 140 9.77 7.18 3.61
CA SER A 140 9.47 7.98 2.42
C SER A 140 10.61 7.89 1.42
N HIS A 141 10.28 8.01 0.14
CA HIS A 141 11.25 8.04 -0.96
C HIS A 141 11.13 9.30 -1.80
N THR A 142 10.07 10.09 -1.58
CA THR A 142 9.83 11.36 -2.29
C THR A 142 9.43 12.43 -1.28
N SER A 143 9.46 13.68 -1.71
CA SER A 143 8.98 14.80 -0.89
C SER A 143 7.49 14.63 -0.55
N LEU A 144 6.70 14.16 -1.52
CA LEU A 144 5.28 13.94 -1.32
C LEU A 144 5.04 12.85 -0.25
N GLY A 145 5.81 11.77 -0.31
CA GLY A 145 5.75 10.72 0.70
C GLY A 145 6.15 11.22 2.08
N ALA A 146 7.21 12.04 2.16
CA ALA A 146 7.67 12.60 3.43
C ALA A 146 6.61 13.52 4.06
N GLU A 147 5.98 14.35 3.26
CA GLU A 147 4.91 15.24 3.74
C GLU A 147 3.73 14.43 4.29
N CYS A 148 3.36 13.37 3.59
CA CYS A 148 2.27 12.48 4.02
C CYS A 148 2.59 11.86 5.39
N LEU A 149 3.78 11.28 5.54
CA LEU A 149 4.15 10.61 6.79
C LEU A 149 4.27 11.59 7.96
N LYS A 150 4.83 12.75 7.73
CA LYS A 150 4.94 13.77 8.79
C LYS A 150 3.57 14.23 9.28
N ALA A 151 2.61 14.37 8.38
CA ALA A 151 1.27 14.82 8.73
C ALA A 151 0.47 13.73 9.46
N ALA A 152 0.73 12.46 9.13
CA ALA A 152 -0.02 11.32 9.67
C ALA A 152 0.42 10.90 11.07
N ILE A 153 1.60 11.33 11.50
CA ILE A 153 2.24 10.81 12.71
C ILE A 153 2.36 11.86 13.80
#